data_e95b7dbf88efbf54336b19880d73c6e9
#
_entry.id   e95b7dbf88efbf54336b19880d73c6e9
#
_cell.length_a   1.000
_cell.length_b   1.000
_cell.length_c   1.000
_cell.angle_alpha   90.00
_cell.angle_beta   90.00
_cell.angle_gamma   90.00
#
_symmetry.space_group_name_H-M   'P 1'
#
loop_
_entity.id
_entity.type
_entity.pdbx_description
1 polymer ?
#
loop_
_entity_poly.entity_id
_entity_poly.type
_entity_poly.pdbx_seq_one_letter_code
_entity_poly.pdbx_strand_id
1 'polypeptide(L)'
;GAAGILAACGGNSGSSSTAASSGATSAPNTTGATPLKEFISWESTNRELESWNMLYSQMASDMNVTTNLWEGLLSFDCYGKAVPSVAKEWSHNEDSSVWTFNLRDDVDWVDVNGEVKAHLTSKDFLVGLEWVLNAAKNEANNTSMPNETLTGAADYYQKTSDMGDAAADLTYQDMLDAGVGVEAPDDYTLVFTCKDPCPYFDTVAAYTSFYPASEDLINELGVEGFRACDYTNMWYNGPYVV
;
A
#
# COMPACT_ATOMS: atom_id res chain seq x y z
N GLY A 1 34.00 -16.67 12.42
CA GLY A 1 33.10 -17.12 13.48
C GLY A 1 31.90 -16.21 13.49
N ALA A 2 30.76 -16.70 12.98
CA ALA A 2 29.50 -15.97 12.99
C ALA A 2 28.93 -16.03 14.42
N ALA A 3 28.64 -14.88 15.03
CA ALA A 3 27.84 -14.80 16.24
C ALA A 3 26.47 -14.27 15.88
N GLY A 4 25.49 -15.18 15.81
CA GLY A 4 24.09 -14.81 15.71
C GLY A 4 23.59 -14.34 17.08
N ILE A 5 22.95 -13.21 17.12
CA ILE A 5 22.23 -12.75 18.32
C ILE A 5 20.76 -13.05 18.10
N LEU A 6 20.26 -14.12 18.73
CA LEU A 6 18.85 -14.35 18.94
C LEU A 6 18.41 -13.58 20.18
N ALA A 7 17.56 -12.58 20.01
CA ALA A 7 16.87 -11.97 21.14
C ALA A 7 15.68 -12.85 21.52
N ALA A 8 15.76 -13.48 22.69
CA ALA A 8 14.70 -14.28 23.26
C ALA A 8 13.67 -13.39 23.94
N CYS A 9 12.40 -13.46 23.53
CA CYS A 9 11.28 -12.94 24.30
C CYS A 9 11.02 -13.86 25.51
N GLY A 10 11.30 -13.36 26.70
CA GLY A 10 10.98 -14.03 27.95
C GLY A 10 9.49 -13.92 28.26
N GLY A 11 8.81 -15.06 28.32
CA GLY A 11 7.42 -15.14 28.76
C GLY A 11 7.31 -15.10 30.27
N ASN A 12 6.29 -14.44 30.77
CA ASN A 12 5.82 -14.62 32.14
C ASN A 12 4.37 -15.10 32.10
N SER A 13 4.15 -16.28 32.63
CA SER A 13 2.84 -16.96 32.72
C SER A 13 2.06 -16.45 33.93
N GLY A 14 0.87 -15.95 33.68
CA GLY A 14 -0.13 -15.68 34.71
C GLY A 14 -1.53 -15.86 34.13
N SER A 15 -2.18 -16.95 34.49
CA SER A 15 -3.56 -17.25 34.13
C SER A 15 -4.56 -16.30 34.82
N SER A 16 -5.48 -15.72 34.05
CA SER A 16 -6.86 -15.52 34.48
C SER A 16 -7.76 -15.20 33.28
N SER A 17 -8.81 -16.00 33.16
CA SER A 17 -9.89 -15.87 32.18
C SER A 17 -10.74 -14.64 32.46
N THR A 18 -11.01 -13.81 31.44
CA THR A 18 -12.28 -13.06 31.30
C THR A 18 -12.47 -12.52 29.89
N ALA A 19 -13.64 -12.77 29.37
CA ALA A 19 -14.43 -12.14 28.32
C ALA A 19 -13.74 -11.25 27.25
N ALA A 20 -13.99 -11.63 25.99
CA ALA A 20 -13.69 -10.86 24.81
C ALA A 20 -14.32 -9.45 24.86
N SER A 21 -13.46 -8.44 24.84
CA SER A 21 -13.78 -7.08 24.46
C SER A 21 -12.96 -6.81 23.19
N SER A 22 -13.63 -6.44 22.12
CA SER A 22 -13.02 -5.94 20.90
C SER A 22 -12.29 -4.63 21.22
N GLY A 23 -11.03 -4.74 21.63
CA GLY A 23 -10.16 -3.61 21.87
C GLY A 23 -9.34 -3.31 20.61
N ALA A 24 -9.49 -2.12 20.08
CA ALA A 24 -8.55 -1.55 19.15
C ALA A 24 -7.13 -1.73 19.71
N THR A 25 -6.30 -2.52 19.03
CA THR A 25 -4.89 -2.62 19.34
C THR A 25 -4.22 -1.36 18.83
N SER A 26 -3.92 -0.44 19.73
CA SER A 26 -3.01 0.69 19.46
C SER A 26 -1.71 0.16 18.86
N ALA A 27 -1.16 0.91 17.90
CA ALA A 27 0.16 0.65 17.31
C ALA A 27 1.17 0.27 18.40
N PRO A 28 2.13 -0.64 18.10
CA PRO A 28 3.13 -1.02 19.07
C PRO A 28 3.87 0.23 19.54
N ASN A 29 3.77 0.51 20.84
CA ASN A 29 4.46 1.63 21.43
C ASN A 29 5.95 1.36 21.40
N THR A 30 6.66 1.92 20.42
CA THR A 30 8.13 1.81 20.25
C THR A 30 8.89 2.73 21.20
N THR A 31 8.26 3.17 22.30
CA THR A 31 8.93 3.97 23.32
C THR A 31 10.12 3.20 23.91
N GLY A 32 11.32 3.59 23.48
CA GLY A 32 12.60 3.04 23.95
C GLY A 32 13.44 2.32 22.90
N ALA A 33 12.92 2.05 21.70
CA ALA A 33 13.77 1.54 20.61
C ALA A 33 14.59 2.69 20.02
N THR A 34 15.91 2.53 19.95
CA THR A 34 16.75 3.46 19.21
C THR A 34 16.52 3.24 17.72
N PRO A 35 16.14 4.28 16.95
CA PRO A 35 15.99 4.14 15.51
C PRO A 35 17.25 3.60 14.87
N LEU A 36 17.13 2.61 13.99
CA LEU A 36 18.26 2.16 13.18
C LEU A 36 18.63 3.28 12.20
N LYS A 37 19.91 3.62 12.17
CA LYS A 37 20.41 4.61 11.19
C LYS A 37 20.61 4.01 9.81
N GLU A 38 20.74 2.71 9.76
CA GLU A 38 21.02 1.96 8.54
C GLU A 38 20.40 0.57 8.68
N PHE A 39 19.76 0.10 7.63
CA PHE A 39 19.25 -1.25 7.51
C PHE A 39 19.94 -1.92 6.32
N ILE A 40 20.67 -3.00 6.57
CA ILE A 40 21.34 -3.78 5.54
C ILE A 40 20.66 -5.14 5.45
N SER A 41 20.01 -5.41 4.32
CA SER A 41 19.47 -6.72 3.98
C SER A 41 20.27 -7.36 2.86
N TRP A 42 20.51 -8.66 2.98
CA TRP A 42 21.17 -9.45 1.94
C TRP A 42 20.14 -10.32 1.26
N GLU A 43 19.85 -9.98 0.00
CA GLU A 43 18.96 -10.77 -0.83
C GLU A 43 19.74 -11.76 -1.69
N SER A 44 19.32 -13.01 -1.67
CA SER A 44 19.90 -14.06 -2.52
C SER A 44 19.15 -14.10 -3.85
N THR A 45 19.42 -13.14 -4.70
CA THR A 45 18.91 -13.12 -6.06
C THR A 45 20.04 -13.17 -7.07
N ASN A 46 19.81 -13.79 -8.22
CA ASN A 46 20.79 -13.86 -9.30
C ASN A 46 20.53 -12.80 -10.40
N ARG A 47 19.71 -11.80 -10.11
CA ARG A 47 19.36 -10.72 -11.03
C ARG A 47 19.17 -9.41 -10.28
N GLU A 48 19.25 -8.32 -11.01
CA GLU A 48 18.85 -6.99 -10.55
C GLU A 48 17.34 -6.92 -10.36
N LEU A 49 16.84 -5.88 -9.68
CA LEU A 49 15.41 -5.63 -9.56
C LEU A 49 14.81 -5.45 -10.97
N GLU A 50 13.64 -5.99 -11.18
CA GLU A 50 12.90 -5.82 -12.42
C GLU A 50 12.28 -4.43 -12.50
N SER A 51 11.78 -3.95 -11.36
CA SER A 51 11.23 -2.62 -11.23
C SER A 51 11.36 -2.10 -9.81
N TRP A 52 11.62 -0.81 -9.68
CA TRP A 52 11.53 -0.07 -8.42
C TRP A 52 10.10 0.40 -8.14
N ASN A 53 9.22 0.39 -9.15
CA ASN A 53 7.83 0.78 -8.99
C ASN A 53 7.02 -0.34 -8.33
N MET A 54 6.60 -0.10 -7.08
CA MET A 54 5.86 -1.06 -6.27
C MET A 54 4.51 -1.46 -6.89
N LEU A 55 3.86 -0.54 -7.59
CA LEU A 55 2.57 -0.80 -8.25
C LEU A 55 2.72 -1.62 -9.52
N TYR A 56 3.91 -1.61 -10.14
CA TYR A 56 4.20 -2.30 -11.38
C TYR A 56 4.83 -3.68 -11.18
N SER A 57 5.80 -3.80 -10.26
CA SER A 57 6.49 -5.08 -10.04
C SER A 57 5.56 -6.16 -9.46
N GLN A 58 5.68 -7.37 -10.00
CA GLN A 58 5.04 -8.58 -9.49
C GLN A 58 6.05 -9.56 -8.89
N MET A 59 7.33 -9.16 -8.79
CA MET A 59 8.41 -10.05 -8.38
C MET A 59 8.63 -9.97 -6.87
N ALA A 60 8.61 -11.13 -6.21
CA ALA A 60 8.86 -11.21 -4.76
C ALA A 60 10.23 -10.63 -4.36
N SER A 61 11.25 -10.76 -5.22
CA SER A 61 12.56 -10.16 -4.99
C SER A 61 12.52 -8.64 -4.92
N ASP A 62 11.73 -8.01 -5.78
CA ASP A 62 11.57 -6.56 -5.80
C ASP A 62 10.77 -6.10 -4.57
N MET A 63 9.69 -6.82 -4.24
CA MET A 63 8.87 -6.53 -3.06
C MET A 63 9.65 -6.59 -1.76
N ASN A 64 10.62 -7.51 -1.62
CA ASN A 64 11.48 -7.59 -0.43
C ASN A 64 12.29 -6.31 -0.19
N VAL A 65 12.60 -5.57 -1.25
CA VAL A 65 13.29 -4.28 -1.16
C VAL A 65 12.28 -3.14 -1.01
N THR A 66 11.34 -3.06 -1.94
CA THR A 66 10.48 -1.89 -2.10
C THR A 66 9.45 -1.72 -0.97
N THR A 67 9.03 -2.80 -0.29
CA THR A 67 8.19 -2.72 0.92
C THR A 67 8.85 -2.05 2.13
N ASN A 68 10.16 -1.79 2.08
CA ASN A 68 10.85 -0.98 3.07
C ASN A 68 10.88 0.51 2.70
N LEU A 69 10.52 0.84 1.47
CA LEU A 69 10.62 2.18 0.89
C LEU A 69 9.24 2.84 0.77
N TRP A 70 8.20 2.04 0.57
CA TRP A 70 6.81 2.49 0.48
C TRP A 70 5.94 1.77 1.50
N GLU A 71 4.99 2.48 2.06
CA GLU A 71 3.96 1.95 2.96
C GLU A 71 2.57 2.06 2.33
N GLY A 72 1.79 0.97 2.49
CA GLY A 72 0.38 0.92 2.13
C GLY A 72 -0.54 1.23 3.31
N LEU A 73 -1.83 0.90 3.17
CA LEU A 73 -2.82 1.09 4.24
C LEU A 73 -2.44 0.33 5.50
N LEU A 74 -2.09 -0.93 5.34
CA LEU A 74 -1.75 -1.84 6.44
C LEU A 74 -0.43 -2.55 6.13
N SER A 75 0.18 -3.08 7.18
CA SER A 75 1.35 -3.95 7.10
C SER A 75 1.06 -5.29 7.79
N PHE A 76 2.02 -6.20 7.80
CA PHE A 76 1.91 -7.47 8.50
C PHE A 76 2.94 -7.57 9.62
N ASP A 77 2.52 -8.09 10.76
CA ASP A 77 3.46 -8.48 11.81
C ASP A 77 4.17 -9.81 11.48
N CYS A 78 5.09 -10.22 12.33
CA CYS A 78 5.84 -11.46 12.15
C CYS A 78 4.98 -12.74 12.20
N TYR A 79 3.70 -12.64 12.56
CA TYR A 79 2.73 -13.74 12.57
C TYR A 79 1.77 -13.69 11.38
N GLY A 80 1.94 -12.71 10.47
CA GLY A 80 1.06 -12.51 9.33
C GLY A 80 -0.28 -11.85 9.65
N LYS A 81 -0.39 -11.18 10.81
CA LYS A 81 -1.58 -10.42 11.18
C LYS A 81 -1.46 -9.00 10.64
N ALA A 82 -2.55 -8.50 10.03
CA ALA A 82 -2.64 -7.11 9.61
C ALA A 82 -2.49 -6.16 10.81
N VAL A 83 -1.63 -5.16 10.66
CA VAL A 83 -1.34 -4.13 11.66
C VAL A 83 -1.38 -2.74 11.00
N PRO A 84 -1.60 -1.67 11.78
CA PRO A 84 -1.58 -0.31 11.26
C PRO A 84 -0.29 0.05 10.52
N SER A 85 -0.42 0.78 9.40
CA SER A 85 0.66 1.43 8.67
C SER A 85 0.24 2.87 8.38
N VAL A 86 -0.09 3.24 7.12
CA VAL A 86 -0.67 4.56 6.83
C VAL A 86 -2.08 4.68 7.40
N ALA A 87 -2.87 3.61 7.39
CA ALA A 87 -4.13 3.58 8.14
C ALA A 87 -3.86 3.28 9.62
N LYS A 88 -4.29 4.19 10.50
CA LYS A 88 -4.18 4.03 11.96
C LYS A 88 -5.24 3.11 12.56
N GLU A 89 -6.40 3.02 11.91
CA GLU A 89 -7.52 2.15 12.30
C GLU A 89 -8.41 1.85 11.11
N TRP A 90 -9.14 0.75 11.18
CA TRP A 90 -10.11 0.35 10.16
C TRP A 90 -11.28 -0.40 10.78
N SER A 91 -12.40 -0.41 10.04
CA SER A 91 -13.62 -1.10 10.43
C SER A 91 -14.40 -1.53 9.18
N HIS A 92 -15.40 -2.37 9.37
CA HIS A 92 -16.29 -2.79 8.30
C HIS A 92 -17.74 -2.81 8.78
N ASN A 93 -18.69 -2.81 7.84
CA ASN A 93 -20.10 -3.01 8.09
C ASN A 93 -20.41 -4.48 8.50
N GLU A 94 -21.66 -4.77 8.83
CA GLU A 94 -22.07 -6.06 9.41
C GLU A 94 -21.71 -7.27 8.52
N ASP A 95 -21.86 -7.15 7.20
CA ASP A 95 -21.59 -8.23 6.25
C ASP A 95 -20.18 -8.19 5.64
N SER A 96 -19.33 -7.25 6.09
CA SER A 96 -17.96 -7.06 5.58
C SER A 96 -17.88 -6.74 4.08
N SER A 97 -18.90 -6.12 3.51
CA SER A 97 -18.90 -5.63 2.13
C SER A 97 -18.39 -4.20 1.98
N VAL A 98 -18.42 -3.40 3.04
CA VAL A 98 -17.93 -2.02 3.07
C VAL A 98 -16.90 -1.86 4.17
N TRP A 99 -15.72 -1.36 3.80
CA TRP A 99 -14.58 -1.18 4.70
C TRP A 99 -14.17 0.29 4.75
N THR A 100 -13.96 0.81 5.95
CA THR A 100 -13.50 2.17 6.19
C THR A 100 -12.12 2.16 6.84
N PHE A 101 -11.19 2.93 6.27
CA PHE A 101 -9.83 3.11 6.78
C PHE A 101 -9.64 4.58 7.15
N ASN A 102 -9.21 4.84 8.38
CA ASN A 102 -8.84 6.16 8.85
C ASN A 102 -7.32 6.31 8.81
N LEU A 103 -6.84 7.26 8.03
CA LEU A 103 -5.43 7.47 7.77
C LEU A 103 -4.77 8.32 8.86
N ARG A 104 -3.47 8.18 9.03
CA ARG A 104 -2.61 9.11 9.76
C ARG A 104 -2.51 10.42 8.98
N ASP A 105 -2.24 11.50 9.69
CA ASP A 105 -2.07 12.86 9.15
C ASP A 105 -0.61 13.37 9.27
N ASP A 106 0.34 12.44 9.45
CA ASP A 106 1.76 12.74 9.65
C ASP A 106 2.66 11.99 8.65
N VAL A 107 2.13 11.56 7.50
CA VAL A 107 2.87 10.84 6.47
C VAL A 107 3.15 11.77 5.30
N ASP A 108 4.43 11.87 4.93
CA ASP A 108 4.89 12.69 3.83
C ASP A 108 5.53 11.84 2.72
N TRP A 109 5.42 12.31 1.50
CA TRP A 109 6.27 11.90 0.41
C TRP A 109 7.60 12.64 0.49
N VAL A 110 8.70 11.90 0.45
CA VAL A 110 10.06 12.46 0.46
C VAL A 110 10.85 11.98 -0.75
N ASP A 111 11.81 12.76 -1.20
CA ASP A 111 12.76 12.33 -2.24
C ASP A 111 13.92 11.50 -1.65
N VAL A 112 14.85 11.08 -2.51
CA VAL A 112 16.04 10.29 -2.11
C VAL A 112 16.94 11.01 -1.09
N ASN A 113 16.86 12.34 -0.99
CA ASN A 113 17.60 13.13 0.00
C ASN A 113 16.84 13.30 1.32
N GLY A 114 15.61 12.80 1.40
CA GLY A 114 14.71 12.97 2.54
C GLY A 114 14.03 14.33 2.58
N GLU A 115 14.01 15.08 1.45
CA GLU A 115 13.31 16.35 1.36
C GLU A 115 11.81 16.10 1.12
N VAL A 116 10.96 16.73 1.94
CA VAL A 116 9.50 16.63 1.81
C VAL A 116 9.05 17.24 0.49
N LYS A 117 8.32 16.47 -0.29
CA LYS A 117 7.78 16.84 -1.61
C LYS A 117 6.28 17.14 -1.56
N ALA A 118 5.53 16.32 -0.82
CA ALA A 118 4.09 16.46 -0.68
C ALA A 118 3.64 15.78 0.63
N HIS A 119 2.45 16.14 1.09
CA HIS A 119 1.78 15.44 2.19
C HIS A 119 0.88 14.34 1.62
N LEU A 120 0.95 13.13 2.20
CA LEU A 120 0.16 11.99 1.76
C LEU A 120 -1.27 12.10 2.28
N THR A 121 -2.23 11.90 1.39
CA THR A 121 -3.66 11.93 1.69
C THR A 121 -4.40 10.72 1.11
N SER A 122 -5.69 10.60 1.38
CA SER A 122 -6.57 9.60 0.78
C SER A 122 -6.58 9.65 -0.76
N LYS A 123 -6.36 10.83 -1.34
CA LYS A 123 -6.26 11.02 -2.80
C LYS A 123 -5.15 10.16 -3.41
N ASP A 124 -4.00 10.05 -2.74
CA ASP A 124 -2.87 9.27 -3.25
C ASP A 124 -3.21 7.79 -3.42
N PHE A 125 -4.09 7.25 -2.56
CA PHE A 125 -4.62 5.89 -2.70
C PHE A 125 -5.59 5.76 -3.88
N LEU A 126 -6.38 6.79 -4.18
CA LEU A 126 -7.23 6.80 -5.39
C LEU A 126 -6.36 6.82 -6.64
N VAL A 127 -5.30 7.63 -6.65
CA VAL A 127 -4.33 7.71 -7.75
C VAL A 127 -3.61 6.38 -7.96
N GLY A 128 -3.14 5.75 -6.88
CA GLY A 128 -2.49 4.43 -6.94
C GLY A 128 -3.42 3.34 -7.45
N LEU A 129 -4.67 3.31 -6.99
CA LEU A 129 -5.66 2.33 -7.42
C LEU A 129 -6.04 2.53 -8.90
N GLU A 130 -6.24 3.77 -9.34
CA GLU A 130 -6.49 4.07 -10.75
C GLU A 130 -5.31 3.64 -11.62
N TRP A 131 -4.07 3.91 -11.19
CA TRP A 131 -2.88 3.45 -11.90
C TRP A 131 -2.89 1.94 -12.12
N VAL A 132 -3.15 1.17 -11.07
CA VAL A 132 -3.19 -0.31 -11.13
C VAL A 132 -4.33 -0.81 -12.01
N LEU A 133 -5.51 -0.19 -11.94
CA LEU A 133 -6.70 -0.58 -12.72
C LEU A 133 -6.69 -0.07 -14.16
N ASN A 134 -5.72 0.77 -14.53
CA ASN A 134 -5.60 1.30 -15.88
C ASN A 134 -4.62 0.46 -16.72
N ALA A 135 -5.17 -0.28 -17.67
CA ALA A 135 -4.39 -1.20 -18.50
C ALA A 135 -3.30 -0.51 -19.33
N ALA A 136 -3.52 0.74 -19.75
CA ALA A 136 -2.52 1.51 -20.52
C ALA A 136 -1.38 2.03 -19.64
N LYS A 137 -1.65 2.38 -18.37
CA LYS A 137 -0.64 2.88 -17.44
C LYS A 137 0.22 1.77 -16.86
N ASN A 138 -0.40 0.70 -16.38
CA ASN A 138 0.27 -0.38 -15.63
C ASN A 138 0.49 -1.66 -16.43
N GLU A 139 0.24 -1.65 -17.73
CA GLU A 139 0.41 -2.81 -18.63
C GLU A 139 -0.23 -4.10 -18.10
N ALA A 140 -1.37 -3.98 -17.44
CA ALA A 140 -2.09 -5.08 -16.79
C ALA A 140 -1.34 -5.77 -15.64
N ASN A 141 -0.30 -5.15 -15.11
CA ASN A 141 0.41 -5.69 -13.96
C ASN A 141 -0.36 -5.43 -12.65
N ASN A 142 -0.30 -6.39 -11.73
CA ASN A 142 -0.78 -6.26 -10.34
C ASN A 142 -2.28 -5.98 -10.17
N THR A 143 -3.10 -6.23 -11.19
CA THR A 143 -4.52 -5.87 -11.25
C THR A 143 -5.47 -6.90 -10.62
N SER A 144 -5.04 -8.13 -10.41
CA SER A 144 -5.93 -9.25 -10.07
C SER A 144 -6.70 -9.02 -8.76
N MET A 145 -6.04 -8.57 -7.70
CA MET A 145 -6.70 -8.38 -6.41
C MET A 145 -7.79 -7.31 -6.43
N PRO A 146 -7.56 -6.07 -6.88
CA PRO A 146 -8.65 -5.10 -6.95
C PRO A 146 -9.74 -5.52 -7.94
N ASN A 147 -9.41 -6.13 -9.08
CA ASN A 147 -10.40 -6.63 -10.04
C ASN A 147 -11.31 -7.72 -9.46
N GLU A 148 -10.78 -8.57 -8.59
CA GLU A 148 -11.53 -9.66 -8.00
C GLU A 148 -12.34 -9.23 -6.77
N THR A 149 -11.96 -8.14 -6.11
CA THR A 149 -12.55 -7.76 -4.82
C THR A 149 -13.45 -6.55 -4.89
N LEU A 150 -13.11 -5.51 -5.66
CA LEU A 150 -13.85 -4.26 -5.63
C LEU A 150 -15.01 -4.22 -6.64
N THR A 151 -16.11 -3.62 -6.24
CA THR A 151 -17.22 -3.30 -7.15
C THR A 151 -16.71 -2.46 -8.31
N GLY A 152 -17.15 -2.77 -9.55
CA GLY A 152 -16.84 -1.99 -10.75
C GLY A 152 -15.39 -2.00 -11.22
N ALA A 153 -14.44 -2.57 -10.46
CA ALA A 153 -13.02 -2.54 -10.80
C ALA A 153 -12.73 -3.32 -12.11
N ALA A 154 -13.30 -4.50 -12.26
CA ALA A 154 -13.12 -5.29 -13.47
C ALA A 154 -13.72 -4.61 -14.72
N ASP A 155 -14.84 -3.92 -14.57
CA ASP A 155 -15.45 -3.17 -15.68
C ASP A 155 -14.61 -1.95 -16.08
N TYR A 156 -14.04 -1.24 -15.09
CA TYR A 156 -13.11 -0.14 -15.36
C TYR A 156 -11.84 -0.63 -16.06
N TYR A 157 -11.24 -1.69 -15.55
CA TYR A 157 -10.09 -2.32 -16.18
C TYR A 157 -10.36 -2.72 -17.64
N GLN A 158 -11.50 -3.36 -17.91
CA GLN A 158 -11.89 -3.73 -19.27
C GLN A 158 -12.09 -2.50 -20.16
N LYS A 159 -12.75 -1.44 -19.64
CA LYS A 159 -12.88 -0.15 -20.34
C LYS A 159 -11.54 0.42 -20.75
N THR A 160 -10.58 0.49 -19.82
CA THR A 160 -9.24 1.03 -20.11
C THR A 160 -8.46 0.15 -21.10
N SER A 161 -8.62 -1.17 -21.01
CA SER A 161 -8.05 -2.11 -21.99
C SER A 161 -8.61 -1.92 -23.39
N ASP A 162 -9.93 -1.71 -23.52
CA ASP A 162 -10.58 -1.48 -24.81
C ASP A 162 -10.22 -0.12 -25.43
N MET A 163 -9.93 0.88 -24.60
CA MET A 163 -9.48 2.21 -25.05
C MET A 163 -8.03 2.21 -25.55
N GLY A 164 -7.22 1.22 -25.16
CA GLY A 164 -5.79 1.18 -25.48
C GLY A 164 -5.05 2.43 -24.96
N ASP A 165 -4.09 2.94 -25.73
CA ASP A 165 -3.22 4.06 -25.32
C ASP A 165 -3.98 5.31 -24.87
N ALA A 166 -5.19 5.54 -25.38
CA ALA A 166 -6.02 6.68 -24.97
C ALA A 166 -6.45 6.62 -23.50
N ALA A 167 -6.39 5.45 -22.87
CA ALA A 167 -6.70 5.32 -21.44
C ALA A 167 -5.60 5.93 -20.54
N ALA A 168 -4.39 6.16 -21.05
CA ALA A 168 -3.32 6.79 -20.28
C ALA A 168 -3.63 8.22 -19.81
N ASP A 169 -4.58 8.92 -20.48
CA ASP A 169 -5.02 10.26 -20.12
C ASP A 169 -6.11 10.28 -19.02
N LEU A 170 -6.67 9.12 -18.65
CA LEU A 170 -7.68 9.03 -17.60
C LEU A 170 -7.07 9.29 -16.22
N THR A 171 -7.91 9.79 -15.32
CA THR A 171 -7.56 10.13 -13.95
C THR A 171 -8.32 9.27 -12.94
N TYR A 172 -7.95 9.37 -11.66
CA TYR A 172 -8.73 8.73 -10.59
C TYR A 172 -10.20 9.20 -10.58
N GLN A 173 -10.50 10.43 -11.04
CA GLN A 173 -11.88 10.91 -11.13
C GLN A 173 -12.68 10.11 -12.17
N ASP A 174 -12.07 9.78 -13.31
CA ASP A 174 -12.72 8.93 -14.33
C ASP A 174 -13.00 7.51 -13.80
N MET A 175 -12.14 7.01 -12.91
CA MET A 175 -12.35 5.74 -12.20
C MET A 175 -13.52 5.83 -11.24
N LEU A 176 -13.62 6.90 -10.46
CA LEU A 176 -14.75 7.14 -9.54
C LEU A 176 -16.05 7.30 -10.31
N ASP A 177 -16.06 8.07 -11.39
CA ASP A 177 -17.24 8.29 -12.26
C ASP A 177 -17.69 7.00 -12.96
N ALA A 178 -16.78 6.05 -13.17
CA ALA A 178 -17.10 4.72 -13.69
C ALA A 178 -17.71 3.79 -12.63
N GLY A 179 -17.78 4.19 -11.36
CA GLY A 179 -18.43 3.46 -10.29
C GLY A 179 -17.56 2.37 -9.64
N VAL A 180 -16.23 2.53 -9.67
CA VAL A 180 -15.35 1.67 -8.89
C VAL A 180 -15.58 1.90 -7.40
N GLY A 181 -15.70 0.82 -6.65
CA GLY A 181 -16.07 0.81 -5.23
C GLY A 181 -14.98 1.35 -4.30
N VAL A 182 -14.61 2.61 -4.47
CA VAL A 182 -13.72 3.35 -3.58
C VAL A 182 -14.19 4.79 -3.46
N GLU A 183 -14.09 5.37 -2.27
CA GLU A 183 -14.41 6.77 -1.99
C GLU A 183 -13.37 7.36 -1.02
N ALA A 184 -13.11 8.66 -1.17
CA ALA A 184 -12.31 9.46 -0.25
C ALA A 184 -13.16 10.67 0.20
N PRO A 185 -14.00 10.52 1.24
CA PRO A 185 -14.90 11.58 1.68
C PRO A 185 -14.16 12.79 2.29
N ASP A 186 -12.95 12.59 2.74
CA ASP A 186 -12.02 13.63 3.22
C ASP A 186 -10.56 13.16 3.03
N ASP A 187 -9.60 14.01 3.39
CA ASP A 187 -8.17 13.79 3.17
C ASP A 187 -7.60 12.58 3.94
N TYR A 188 -8.32 12.07 4.94
CA TYR A 188 -7.82 11.01 5.83
C TYR A 188 -8.79 9.83 6.01
N THR A 189 -9.80 9.75 5.15
CA THR A 189 -10.76 8.64 5.17
C THR A 189 -10.85 8.00 3.80
N LEU A 190 -10.72 6.67 3.77
CA LEU A 190 -10.98 5.84 2.58
C LEU A 190 -12.09 4.85 2.88
N VAL A 191 -13.00 4.69 1.93
CA VAL A 191 -14.08 3.71 2.00
C VAL A 191 -14.01 2.81 0.77
N PHE A 192 -13.90 1.50 0.99
CA PHE A 192 -13.92 0.49 -0.08
C PHE A 192 -15.21 -0.29 -0.04
N THR A 193 -15.81 -0.51 -1.21
CA THR A 193 -16.99 -1.35 -1.40
C THR A 193 -16.61 -2.59 -2.21
N CYS A 194 -16.66 -3.74 -1.55
CA CYS A 194 -16.41 -5.03 -2.18
C CYS A 194 -17.63 -5.47 -3.01
N LYS A 195 -17.41 -6.21 -4.08
CA LYS A 195 -18.49 -6.79 -4.90
C LYS A 195 -19.28 -7.87 -4.16
N ASP A 196 -18.62 -8.55 -3.22
CA ASP A 196 -19.19 -9.59 -2.37
C ASP A 196 -18.67 -9.39 -0.92
N PRO A 197 -19.33 -9.94 0.11
CA PRO A 197 -18.80 -9.92 1.47
C PRO A 197 -17.37 -10.46 1.54
N CYS A 198 -16.44 -9.65 2.04
CA CYS A 198 -15.01 -9.96 2.09
C CYS A 198 -14.44 -9.77 3.51
N PRO A 199 -14.66 -10.72 4.44
CA PRO A 199 -14.26 -10.58 5.84
C PRO A 199 -12.74 -10.57 6.07
N TYR A 200 -11.96 -10.78 5.03
CA TYR A 200 -10.49 -10.77 5.01
C TYR A 200 -9.92 -9.59 4.20
N PHE A 201 -10.72 -8.57 3.91
CA PHE A 201 -10.30 -7.45 3.06
C PHE A 201 -9.14 -6.65 3.68
N ASP A 202 -8.98 -6.64 5.00
CA ASP A 202 -7.82 -6.06 5.66
C ASP A 202 -6.49 -6.67 5.16
N THR A 203 -6.45 -7.98 4.95
CA THR A 203 -5.28 -8.64 4.36
C THR A 203 -5.09 -8.32 2.88
N VAL A 204 -6.18 -8.12 2.14
CA VAL A 204 -6.15 -7.69 0.74
C VAL A 204 -5.66 -6.25 0.63
N ALA A 205 -6.17 -5.36 1.47
CA ALA A 205 -5.80 -3.94 1.50
C ALA A 205 -4.32 -3.68 1.91
N ALA A 206 -3.65 -4.66 2.51
CA ALA A 206 -2.22 -4.62 2.81
C ALA A 206 -1.34 -4.94 1.59
N TYR A 207 -1.92 -5.38 0.48
CA TYR A 207 -1.17 -5.75 -0.72
C TYR A 207 -0.74 -4.53 -1.54
N THR A 208 0.37 -4.68 -2.27
CA THR A 208 0.99 -3.61 -3.07
C THR A 208 0.07 -3.01 -4.13
N SER A 209 -0.91 -3.76 -4.64
CA SER A 209 -1.92 -3.24 -5.56
C SER A 209 -2.87 -2.20 -4.96
N PHE A 210 -2.83 -1.99 -3.64
CA PHE A 210 -3.56 -0.96 -2.91
C PHE A 210 -2.64 0.13 -2.33
N TYR A 211 -1.39 0.20 -2.77
CA TYR A 211 -0.45 1.22 -2.30
C TYR A 211 -0.74 2.58 -2.94
N PRO A 212 -0.38 3.68 -2.26
CA PRO A 212 -0.59 5.02 -2.78
C PRO A 212 0.39 5.37 -3.90
N ALA A 213 0.03 6.34 -4.74
CA ALA A 213 0.93 6.98 -5.68
C ALA A 213 0.72 8.50 -5.66
N SER A 214 1.79 9.26 -5.74
CA SER A 214 1.71 10.71 -5.82
C SER A 214 1.35 11.16 -7.24
N GLU A 215 0.24 11.90 -7.38
CA GLU A 215 -0.15 12.49 -8.66
C GLU A 215 0.89 13.50 -9.15
N ASP A 216 1.51 14.25 -8.23
CA ASP A 216 2.54 15.23 -8.57
C ASP A 216 3.78 14.54 -9.16
N LEU A 217 4.20 13.40 -8.61
CA LEU A 217 5.30 12.62 -9.16
C LEU A 217 4.96 12.06 -10.54
N ILE A 218 3.74 11.53 -10.72
CA ILE A 218 3.29 11.02 -12.02
C ILE A 218 3.28 12.15 -13.07
N ASN A 219 2.82 13.33 -12.69
CA ASN A 219 2.81 14.50 -13.57
C ASN A 219 4.22 14.98 -13.91
N GLU A 220 5.17 14.89 -12.97
CA GLU A 220 6.57 15.26 -13.19
C GLU A 220 7.27 14.29 -14.16
N LEU A 221 7.08 13.00 -13.97
CA LEU A 221 7.77 11.96 -14.75
C LEU A 221 7.03 11.55 -16.04
N GLY A 222 5.72 11.79 -16.09
CA GLY A 222 4.84 11.21 -17.11
C GLY A 222 4.60 9.71 -16.87
N VAL A 223 3.66 9.13 -17.61
CA VAL A 223 3.27 7.71 -17.45
C VAL A 223 4.45 6.76 -17.63
N GLU A 224 5.21 6.93 -18.72
CA GLU A 224 6.38 6.11 -18.99
C GLU A 224 7.49 6.27 -17.93
N GLY A 225 7.75 7.52 -17.52
CA GLY A 225 8.75 7.81 -16.51
C GLY A 225 8.39 7.28 -15.14
N PHE A 226 7.12 7.35 -14.74
CA PHE A 226 6.68 6.77 -13.47
C PHE A 226 6.70 5.23 -13.51
N ARG A 227 6.33 4.61 -14.64
CA ARG A 227 6.45 3.15 -14.80
C ARG A 227 7.88 2.68 -14.65
N ALA A 228 8.84 3.41 -15.24
CA ALA A 228 10.26 3.11 -15.24
C ALA A 228 11.06 3.85 -14.17
N CYS A 229 10.41 4.39 -13.13
CA CYS A 229 11.11 5.09 -12.07
C CYS A 229 12.13 4.19 -11.35
N ASP A 230 13.19 4.81 -10.86
CA ASP A 230 14.22 4.14 -10.07
C ASP A 230 14.43 4.85 -8.71
N TYR A 231 15.35 4.34 -7.91
CA TYR A 231 15.61 4.88 -6.58
C TYR A 231 16.08 6.34 -6.56
N THR A 232 16.50 6.91 -7.69
CA THR A 232 17.00 8.29 -7.77
C THR A 232 15.91 9.32 -8.03
N ASN A 233 14.77 8.90 -8.62
CA ASN A 233 13.70 9.78 -9.05
C ASN A 233 12.32 9.43 -8.49
N MET A 234 12.18 8.29 -7.79
CA MET A 234 10.95 7.97 -7.07
C MET A 234 10.81 8.79 -5.78
N TRP A 235 9.60 8.90 -5.26
CA TRP A 235 9.34 9.42 -3.92
C TRP A 235 9.00 8.28 -2.97
N TYR A 236 9.32 8.48 -1.71
CA TYR A 236 9.25 7.51 -0.63
C TYR A 236 8.24 7.97 0.42
N ASN A 237 7.45 7.05 0.93
CA ASN A 237 6.58 7.29 2.09
C ASN A 237 6.78 6.24 3.19
N GLY A 238 7.74 5.35 3.02
CA GLY A 238 8.08 4.29 3.95
C GLY A 238 9.19 4.70 4.93
N PRO A 239 9.65 3.76 5.77
CA PRO A 239 10.61 4.04 6.83
C PRO A 239 12.05 4.31 6.35
N TYR A 240 12.36 3.99 5.09
CA TYR A 240 13.72 4.14 4.54
C TYR A 240 13.68 4.80 3.16
N VAL A 241 14.79 5.46 2.84
CA VAL A 241 15.19 5.87 1.48
C VAL A 241 16.46 5.09 1.10
N VAL A 242 16.74 4.97 -0.21
CA VAL A 242 17.92 4.24 -0.69
C VAL A 242 19.18 5.10 -0.60
#